data_ed095c613392085075ac9aa1206cdb8e
#
_entry.id   ed095c613392085075ac9aa1206cdb8e
#
_cell.length_a   1.000
_cell.length_b   1.000
_cell.length_c   1.000
_cell.angle_alpha   90.00
_cell.angle_beta   90.00
_cell.angle_gamma   90.00
#
_symmetry.space_group_name_H-M   'P 1'
#
loop_
_entity.id
_entity.type
_entity.pdbx_description
1 polymer ?
#
loop_
_entity_poly.entity_id
_entity_poly.type
_entity_poly.pdbx_seq_one_letter_code
_entity_poly.pdbx_strand_id
1 'polypeptide(L)'
;MYAVEMRGITKQFKNVLANSNVDLLVQRGEIHSLLGENGAGKSTLMNILYGMYAPTSGEISVQGKPVKIENPLKAIELGIAMVHQHFMLIEPMTVAENVVLGYEPKKRGCFDFKKAVSDVEALAKEYGLYVDAREKVENLSVGTKQRVEILKALYRKAEILILDEP
;
A
#
# COMPACT_ATOMS: atom_id res chain seq x y z
N MET A 1 18.80 -10.64 -3.05
CA MET A 1 18.32 -9.58 -3.99
C MET A 1 17.34 -8.71 -3.23
N TYR A 2 17.58 -7.42 -3.21
CA TYR A 2 16.71 -6.48 -2.49
C TYR A 2 15.39 -6.26 -3.26
N ALA A 3 14.28 -6.21 -2.52
CA ALA A 3 12.98 -5.78 -3.02
C ALA A 3 12.94 -4.25 -3.14
N VAL A 4 13.50 -3.56 -2.13
CA VAL A 4 13.62 -2.10 -2.08
C VAL A 4 15.03 -1.72 -1.64
N GLU A 5 15.61 -0.74 -2.33
CA GLU A 5 16.82 -0.05 -1.91
C GLU A 5 16.55 1.45 -1.97
N MET A 6 16.70 2.12 -0.85
CA MET A 6 16.71 3.57 -0.74
C MET A 6 18.08 3.96 -0.19
N ARG A 7 18.83 4.79 -0.91
CA ARG A 7 20.21 5.17 -0.55
C ARG A 7 20.36 6.67 -0.46
N GLY A 8 20.91 7.15 0.63
CA GLY A 8 21.19 8.56 0.87
C GLY A 8 19.96 9.45 0.87
N ILE A 9 18.79 8.90 1.22
CA ILE A 9 17.52 9.63 1.14
C ILE A 9 17.52 10.80 2.11
N THR A 10 17.39 11.98 1.54
CA THR A 10 17.22 13.22 2.30
C THR A 10 15.90 13.85 1.90
N LYS A 11 15.12 14.29 2.89
CA LYS A 11 13.89 15.06 2.69
C LYS A 11 13.87 16.28 3.60
N GLN A 12 13.84 17.43 2.95
CA GLN A 12 13.70 18.72 3.62
C GLN A 12 12.37 19.38 3.21
N PHE A 13 11.58 19.79 4.19
CA PHE A 13 10.38 20.61 4.02
C PHE A 13 10.68 22.01 4.53
N LYS A 14 10.80 22.98 3.66
CA LYS A 14 11.15 24.38 4.03
C LYS A 14 12.26 24.42 5.12
N ASN A 15 11.86 24.51 6.39
CA ASN A 15 12.76 24.64 7.54
C ASN A 15 12.93 23.34 8.35
N VAL A 16 12.30 22.24 7.94
CA VAL A 16 12.35 20.95 8.66
C VAL A 16 13.10 19.93 7.84
N LEU A 17 14.19 19.39 8.37
CA LEU A 17 14.91 18.25 7.80
C LEU A 17 14.28 16.97 8.37
N ALA A 18 13.38 16.35 7.60
CA ALA A 18 12.63 15.18 8.05
C ALA A 18 13.43 13.87 7.93
N ASN A 19 14.25 13.73 6.89
CA ASN A 19 15.19 12.63 6.70
C ASN A 19 16.53 13.20 6.24
N SER A 20 17.62 12.67 6.76
CA SER A 20 18.98 13.10 6.42
C SER A 20 19.85 11.91 6.12
N ASN A 21 20.20 11.74 4.85
CA ASN A 21 21.10 10.67 4.35
C ASN A 21 20.72 9.27 4.86
N VAL A 22 19.43 8.90 4.75
CA VAL A 22 18.90 7.64 5.27
C VAL A 22 19.02 6.54 4.22
N ASP A 23 19.57 5.40 4.63
CA ASP A 23 19.58 4.17 3.85
C ASP A 23 18.51 3.19 4.38
N LEU A 24 17.75 2.57 3.47
CA LEU A 24 16.84 1.48 3.77
C LEU A 24 16.99 0.39 2.72
N LEU A 25 17.31 -0.81 3.19
CA LEU A 25 17.52 -1.99 2.34
C LEU A 25 16.59 -3.11 2.82
N VAL A 26 15.64 -3.51 2.00
CA VAL A 26 14.67 -4.56 2.31
C VAL A 26 14.83 -5.71 1.33
N GLN A 27 15.03 -6.93 1.83
CA GLN A 27 15.17 -8.12 1.00
C GLN A 27 13.82 -8.69 0.56
N ARG A 28 13.82 -9.49 -0.49
CA ARG A 28 12.60 -10.22 -0.88
C ARG A 28 12.20 -11.22 0.20
N GLY A 29 10.90 -11.24 0.54
CA GLY A 29 10.35 -12.11 1.58
C GLY A 29 10.69 -11.70 3.01
N GLU A 30 11.27 -10.51 3.21
CA GLU A 30 11.61 -9.96 4.52
C GLU A 30 10.42 -9.19 5.10
N ILE A 31 10.21 -9.33 6.41
CA ILE A 31 9.38 -8.43 7.21
C ILE A 31 10.34 -7.45 7.89
N HIS A 32 10.32 -6.21 7.45
CA HIS A 32 11.21 -5.15 7.93
C HIS A 32 10.45 -4.16 8.79
N SER A 33 10.81 -4.03 10.06
CA SER A 33 10.16 -3.09 10.99
C SER A 33 10.99 -1.82 11.15
N LEU A 34 10.35 -0.66 10.93
CA LEU A 34 10.94 0.65 11.20
C LEU A 34 10.57 1.10 12.61
N LEU A 35 11.56 1.15 13.49
CA LEU A 35 11.39 1.59 14.87
C LEU A 35 11.97 2.99 15.07
N GLY A 36 11.37 3.77 15.95
CA GLY A 36 11.81 5.13 16.29
C GLY A 36 10.70 5.94 16.93
N GLU A 37 11.06 7.05 17.55
CA GLU A 37 10.13 7.98 18.20
C GLU A 37 9.17 8.64 17.20
N ASN A 38 8.08 9.22 17.72
CA ASN A 38 7.18 10.02 16.90
C ASN A 38 7.93 11.25 16.36
N GLY A 39 7.76 11.51 15.06
CA GLY A 39 8.49 12.59 14.39
C GLY A 39 9.90 12.20 13.89
N ALA A 40 10.37 10.98 14.08
CA ALA A 40 11.68 10.51 13.58
C ALA A 40 11.77 10.36 12.06
N GLY A 41 10.74 10.74 11.28
CA GLY A 41 10.76 10.70 9.82
C GLY A 41 10.35 9.36 9.20
N LYS A 42 9.87 8.36 9.98
CA LYS A 42 9.44 7.04 9.48
C LYS A 42 8.36 7.15 8.40
N SER A 43 7.23 7.78 8.72
CA SER A 43 6.12 7.97 7.76
C SER A 43 6.54 8.84 6.57
N THR A 44 7.46 9.79 6.76
CA THR A 44 8.03 10.57 5.65
C THR A 44 8.80 9.68 4.69
N LEU A 45 9.64 8.77 5.21
CA LEU A 45 10.41 7.82 4.39
C LEU A 45 9.48 6.88 3.62
N MET A 46 8.44 6.35 4.27
CA MET A 46 7.42 5.49 3.64
C MET A 46 6.60 6.25 2.59
N ASN A 47 6.23 7.50 2.86
CA ASN A 47 5.54 8.35 1.90
C ASN A 47 6.41 8.71 0.67
N ILE A 48 7.72 8.77 0.83
CA ILE A 48 8.65 8.90 -0.32
C ILE A 48 8.62 7.61 -1.15
N LEU A 49 8.71 6.44 -0.53
CA LEU A 49 8.66 5.15 -1.22
C LEU A 49 7.30 4.93 -1.93
N TYR A 50 6.22 5.43 -1.34
CA TYR A 50 4.87 5.37 -1.94
C TYR A 50 4.60 6.48 -2.96
N GLY A 51 5.52 7.45 -3.13
CA GLY A 51 5.38 8.52 -4.14
C GLY A 51 4.50 9.70 -3.74
N MET A 52 4.18 9.84 -2.44
CA MET A 52 3.48 11.02 -1.92
C MET A 52 4.41 12.24 -1.85
N TYR A 53 5.70 12.01 -1.66
CA TYR A 53 6.73 13.04 -1.64
C TYR A 53 7.92 12.64 -2.51
N ALA A 54 8.43 13.57 -3.31
CA ALA A 54 9.74 13.39 -3.91
C ALA A 54 10.85 13.57 -2.86
N PRO A 55 11.91 12.77 -2.84
CA PRO A 55 13.08 13.03 -2.03
C PRO A 55 13.78 14.32 -2.48
N THR A 56 14.47 15.01 -1.59
CA THR A 56 15.34 16.16 -1.93
C THR A 56 16.63 15.67 -2.60
N SER A 57 17.17 14.56 -2.11
CA SER A 57 18.30 13.85 -2.70
C SER A 57 18.26 12.36 -2.30
N GLY A 58 19.08 11.55 -2.95
CA GLY A 58 19.17 10.12 -2.78
C GLY A 58 18.54 9.37 -3.96
N GLU A 59 18.67 8.05 -3.94
CA GLU A 59 18.25 7.17 -5.02
C GLU A 59 17.36 6.05 -4.50
N ILE A 60 16.40 5.63 -5.32
CA ILE A 60 15.49 4.51 -5.01
C ILE A 60 15.63 3.46 -6.11
N SER A 61 15.79 2.20 -5.71
CA SER A 61 15.71 1.06 -6.61
C SER A 61 14.64 0.09 -6.10
N VAL A 62 13.86 -0.45 -7.03
CA VAL A 62 12.86 -1.47 -6.78
C VAL A 62 13.21 -2.70 -7.60
N GLN A 63 13.33 -3.85 -6.93
CA GLN A 63 13.75 -5.12 -7.55
C GLN A 63 15.06 -4.99 -8.36
N GLY A 64 16.03 -4.22 -7.83
CA GLY A 64 17.34 -3.98 -8.42
C GLY A 64 17.35 -3.01 -9.62
N LYS A 65 16.23 -2.37 -9.93
CA LYS A 65 16.13 -1.38 -11.00
C LYS A 65 16.01 0.03 -10.40
N PRO A 66 16.86 0.98 -10.77
CA PRO A 66 16.71 2.39 -10.37
C PRO A 66 15.38 2.92 -10.89
N VAL A 67 14.62 3.59 -10.02
CA VAL A 67 13.29 4.11 -10.34
C VAL A 67 13.10 5.51 -9.78
N LYS A 68 12.28 6.30 -10.46
CA LYS A 68 11.76 7.56 -9.95
C LYS A 68 10.27 7.41 -9.68
N ILE A 69 9.88 7.52 -8.42
CA ILE A 69 8.49 7.37 -7.99
C ILE A 69 7.90 8.76 -7.84
N GLU A 70 7.19 9.23 -8.86
CA GLU A 70 6.71 10.60 -8.96
C GLU A 70 5.33 10.79 -8.31
N ASN A 71 4.57 9.69 -8.16
CA ASN A 71 3.22 9.70 -7.59
C ASN A 71 2.83 8.28 -7.16
N PRO A 72 1.72 8.12 -6.39
CA PRO A 72 1.25 6.82 -5.93
C PRO A 72 0.86 5.84 -7.05
N LEU A 73 0.41 6.33 -8.20
CA LEU A 73 0.11 5.45 -9.34
C LEU A 73 1.37 4.75 -9.83
N LYS A 74 2.49 5.48 -9.86
CA LYS A 74 3.79 4.89 -10.22
C LYS A 74 4.27 3.87 -9.20
N ALA A 75 4.04 4.09 -7.90
CA ALA A 75 4.33 3.11 -6.86
C ALA A 75 3.51 1.82 -7.07
N ILE A 76 2.20 1.95 -7.35
CA ILE A 76 1.31 0.81 -7.62
C ILE A 76 1.77 0.03 -8.87
N GLU A 77 2.16 0.70 -9.95
CA GLU A 77 2.73 0.05 -11.14
C GLU A 77 4.01 -0.74 -10.84
N LEU A 78 4.79 -0.32 -9.86
CA LEU A 78 5.99 -0.99 -9.37
C LEU A 78 5.68 -2.09 -8.34
N GLY A 79 4.40 -2.38 -8.08
CA GLY A 79 3.97 -3.39 -7.13
C GLY A 79 4.07 -2.94 -5.67
N ILE A 80 4.15 -1.64 -5.39
CA ILE A 80 4.18 -1.10 -4.04
C ILE A 80 2.77 -0.67 -3.65
N ALA A 81 2.27 -1.15 -2.52
CA ALA A 81 1.02 -0.69 -1.92
C ALA A 81 1.25 -0.19 -0.49
N MET A 82 0.40 0.72 -0.04
CA MET A 82 0.44 1.27 1.30
C MET A 82 -0.93 1.17 1.97
N VAL A 83 -0.96 0.62 3.16
CA VAL A 83 -2.08 0.67 4.08
C VAL A 83 -1.83 1.83 5.03
N HIS A 84 -2.68 2.85 4.94
CA HIS A 84 -2.56 4.07 5.72
C HIS A 84 -3.17 3.89 7.12
N GLN A 85 -2.72 4.68 8.09
CA GLN A 85 -3.28 4.77 9.43
C GLN A 85 -4.79 5.12 9.41
N HIS A 86 -5.23 5.94 8.47
CA HIS A 86 -6.65 6.22 8.22
C HIS A 86 -7.11 5.44 6.98
N PHE A 87 -8.17 4.64 7.15
CA PHE A 87 -8.69 3.81 6.07
C PHE A 87 -9.16 4.65 4.88
N MET A 88 -8.69 4.26 3.70
CA MET A 88 -9.10 4.84 2.43
C MET A 88 -10.25 4.03 1.79
N LEU A 89 -11.25 3.68 2.62
CA LEU A 89 -12.43 2.90 2.21
C LEU A 89 -13.64 3.81 2.02
N ILE A 90 -14.48 3.46 1.06
CA ILE A 90 -15.75 4.14 0.78
C ILE A 90 -16.84 3.44 1.57
N GLU A 91 -17.26 4.03 2.68
CA GLU A 91 -18.16 3.42 3.67
C GLU A 91 -19.50 2.90 3.10
N PRO A 92 -20.23 3.61 2.20
CA PRO A 92 -21.47 3.11 1.62
C PRO A 92 -21.33 1.90 0.69
N MET A 93 -20.11 1.65 0.20
CA MET A 93 -19.80 0.52 -0.69
C MET A 93 -19.58 -0.77 0.09
N THR A 94 -19.81 -1.90 -0.57
CA THR A 94 -19.47 -3.22 -0.03
C THR A 94 -17.96 -3.45 0.00
N VAL A 95 -17.53 -4.45 0.75
CA VAL A 95 -16.13 -4.92 0.77
C VAL A 95 -15.65 -5.25 -0.63
N ALA A 96 -16.45 -6.02 -1.40
CA ALA A 96 -16.09 -6.39 -2.77
C ALA A 96 -15.87 -5.16 -3.66
N GLU A 97 -16.77 -4.19 -3.62
CA GLU A 97 -16.65 -2.95 -4.40
C GLU A 97 -15.41 -2.14 -4.02
N ASN A 98 -15.11 -2.03 -2.72
CA ASN A 98 -13.91 -1.33 -2.26
C ASN A 98 -12.62 -2.01 -2.72
N VAL A 99 -12.55 -3.34 -2.63
CA VAL A 99 -11.34 -4.10 -2.99
C VAL A 99 -11.05 -3.98 -4.48
N VAL A 100 -12.07 -4.13 -5.34
CA VAL A 100 -11.88 -4.12 -6.81
C VAL A 100 -11.87 -2.73 -7.43
N LEU A 101 -12.09 -1.67 -6.64
CA LEU A 101 -12.21 -0.30 -7.14
C LEU A 101 -11.00 0.11 -8.00
N GLY A 102 -11.27 0.54 -9.23
CA GLY A 102 -10.26 0.87 -10.25
C GLY A 102 -9.72 -0.34 -11.03
N TYR A 103 -10.11 -1.57 -10.65
CA TYR A 103 -9.74 -2.83 -11.31
C TYR A 103 -10.95 -3.75 -11.43
N GLU A 104 -12.14 -3.16 -11.61
CA GLU A 104 -13.41 -3.85 -11.59
C GLU A 104 -13.50 -4.94 -12.65
N PRO A 105 -13.89 -6.18 -12.30
CA PRO A 105 -14.21 -7.20 -13.28
C PRO A 105 -15.44 -6.76 -14.11
N LYS A 106 -15.36 -6.97 -15.43
CA LYS A 106 -16.41 -6.56 -16.36
C LYS A 106 -16.99 -7.74 -17.10
N LYS A 107 -18.34 -7.72 -17.25
CA LYS A 107 -19.07 -8.65 -18.08
C LYS A 107 -19.91 -7.86 -19.07
N ARG A 108 -19.67 -8.05 -20.37
CA ARG A 108 -20.34 -7.30 -21.46
C ARG A 108 -20.27 -5.78 -21.31
N GLY A 109 -19.12 -5.27 -20.78
CA GLY A 109 -18.88 -3.85 -20.57
C GLY A 109 -19.42 -3.25 -19.26
N CYS A 110 -20.22 -4.00 -18.49
CA CYS A 110 -20.75 -3.58 -17.18
C CYS A 110 -19.95 -4.22 -16.03
N PHE A 111 -19.98 -3.61 -14.86
CA PHE A 111 -19.41 -4.17 -13.64
C PHE A 111 -20.03 -5.52 -13.28
N ASP A 112 -19.20 -6.53 -13.07
CA ASP A 112 -19.65 -7.87 -12.64
C ASP A 112 -19.46 -8.03 -11.13
N PHE A 113 -20.47 -7.59 -10.37
CA PHE A 113 -20.46 -7.69 -8.91
C PHE A 113 -20.32 -9.14 -8.40
N LYS A 114 -20.94 -10.13 -9.09
CA LYS A 114 -20.84 -11.53 -8.68
C LYS A 114 -19.39 -12.03 -8.81
N LYS A 115 -18.73 -11.66 -9.88
CA LYS A 115 -17.31 -11.97 -10.09
C LYS A 115 -16.43 -11.27 -9.05
N ALA A 116 -16.68 -9.98 -8.74
CA ALA A 116 -15.96 -9.24 -7.72
C ALA A 116 -16.05 -9.93 -6.35
N VAL A 117 -17.27 -10.32 -5.93
CA VAL A 117 -17.47 -11.05 -4.67
C VAL A 117 -16.68 -12.35 -4.67
N SER A 118 -16.81 -13.17 -5.72
CA SER A 118 -16.09 -14.46 -5.82
C SER A 118 -14.58 -14.29 -5.77
N ASP A 119 -14.04 -13.27 -6.45
CA ASP A 119 -12.59 -13.02 -6.46
C ASP A 119 -12.07 -12.57 -5.09
N VAL A 120 -12.82 -11.71 -4.40
CA VAL A 120 -12.46 -11.24 -3.06
C VAL A 120 -12.56 -12.35 -2.02
N GLU A 121 -13.59 -13.19 -2.08
CA GLU A 121 -13.74 -14.36 -1.18
C GLU A 121 -12.60 -15.37 -1.40
N ALA A 122 -12.21 -15.61 -2.66
CA ALA A 122 -11.09 -16.49 -2.99
C ALA A 122 -9.77 -15.95 -2.45
N LEU A 123 -9.51 -14.65 -2.66
CA LEU A 123 -8.32 -13.97 -2.16
C LEU A 123 -8.28 -13.97 -0.63
N ALA A 124 -9.41 -13.66 0.02
CA ALA A 124 -9.53 -13.67 1.48
C ALA A 124 -9.23 -15.04 2.07
N LYS A 125 -9.68 -16.12 1.40
CA LYS A 125 -9.39 -17.49 1.79
C LYS A 125 -7.92 -17.85 1.61
N GLU A 126 -7.32 -17.45 0.49
CA GLU A 126 -5.90 -17.72 0.17
C GLU A 126 -4.95 -17.13 1.23
N TYR A 127 -5.22 -15.90 1.68
CA TYR A 127 -4.38 -15.21 2.66
C TYR A 127 -4.88 -15.31 4.11
N GLY A 128 -5.97 -16.05 4.37
CA GLY A 128 -6.53 -16.17 5.72
C GLY A 128 -7.14 -14.88 6.29
N LEU A 129 -7.50 -13.93 5.42
CA LEU A 129 -8.06 -12.62 5.76
C LEU A 129 -9.58 -12.61 5.59
N TYR A 130 -10.27 -13.47 6.35
CA TYR A 130 -11.71 -13.68 6.21
C TYR A 130 -12.53 -12.40 6.43
N VAL A 131 -13.35 -12.07 5.45
CA VAL A 131 -14.30 -10.94 5.43
C VAL A 131 -15.58 -11.38 4.69
N ASP A 132 -16.71 -10.75 5.00
CA ASP A 132 -17.91 -10.87 4.15
C ASP A 132 -17.80 -9.87 3.00
N ALA A 133 -17.62 -10.38 1.79
CA ALA A 133 -17.44 -9.55 0.61
C ALA A 133 -18.69 -8.73 0.22
N ARG A 134 -19.86 -9.10 0.75
CA ARG A 134 -21.15 -8.43 0.48
C ARG A 134 -21.52 -7.40 1.53
N GLU A 135 -20.86 -7.44 2.71
CA GLU A 135 -21.13 -6.51 3.80
C GLU A 135 -20.65 -5.10 3.41
N LYS A 136 -21.38 -4.09 3.85
CA LYS A 136 -20.98 -2.69 3.68
C LYS A 136 -19.86 -2.32 4.64
N VAL A 137 -18.93 -1.49 4.17
CA VAL A 137 -17.77 -1.07 4.97
C VAL A 137 -18.19 -0.28 6.22
N GLU A 138 -19.28 0.47 6.17
CA GLU A 138 -19.81 1.23 7.31
C GLU A 138 -20.13 0.34 8.54
N ASN A 139 -20.50 -0.94 8.32
CA ASN A 139 -20.84 -1.89 9.38
C ASN A 139 -19.64 -2.65 9.95
N LEU A 140 -18.44 -2.46 9.40
CA LEU A 140 -17.27 -3.25 9.76
C LEU A 140 -16.57 -2.71 11.00
N SER A 141 -16.02 -3.61 11.80
CA SER A 141 -15.08 -3.26 12.86
C SER A 141 -13.76 -2.71 12.28
N VAL A 142 -13.01 -1.95 13.07
CA VAL A 142 -11.69 -1.40 12.71
C VAL A 142 -10.75 -2.49 12.18
N GLY A 143 -10.63 -3.61 12.88
CA GLY A 143 -9.77 -4.73 12.44
C GLY A 143 -10.23 -5.38 11.15
N THR A 144 -11.55 -5.37 10.85
CA THR A 144 -12.07 -5.87 9.57
C THR A 144 -11.79 -4.85 8.44
N LYS A 145 -11.95 -3.55 8.70
CA LYS A 145 -11.57 -2.49 7.74
C LYS A 145 -10.09 -2.60 7.36
N GLN A 146 -9.21 -2.89 8.30
CA GLN A 146 -7.79 -3.11 8.03
C GLN A 146 -7.55 -4.32 7.10
N ARG A 147 -8.25 -5.45 7.34
CA ARG A 147 -8.17 -6.61 6.42
C ARG A 147 -8.63 -6.25 5.01
N VAL A 148 -9.67 -5.44 4.87
CA VAL A 148 -10.16 -4.96 3.56
C VAL A 148 -9.10 -4.12 2.84
N GLU A 149 -8.38 -3.23 3.54
CA GLU A 149 -7.28 -2.46 2.94
C GLU A 149 -6.12 -3.37 2.48
N ILE A 150 -5.79 -4.39 3.26
CA ILE A 150 -4.78 -5.37 2.87
C ILE A 150 -5.25 -6.16 1.64
N LEU A 151 -6.50 -6.63 1.63
CA LEU A 151 -7.08 -7.34 0.48
C LEU A 151 -7.09 -6.47 -0.78
N LYS A 152 -7.38 -5.18 -0.66
CA LYS A 152 -7.32 -4.21 -1.76
C LYS A 152 -5.91 -4.11 -2.35
N ALA A 153 -4.88 -4.07 -1.50
CA ALA A 153 -3.48 -4.08 -1.93
C ALA A 153 -3.11 -5.40 -2.64
N LEU A 154 -3.50 -6.54 -2.08
CA LEU A 154 -3.24 -7.87 -2.64
C LEU A 154 -3.98 -8.11 -3.96
N TYR A 155 -5.23 -7.65 -4.07
CA TYR A 155 -6.01 -7.73 -5.32
C TYR A 155 -5.31 -7.00 -6.49
N ARG A 156 -4.60 -5.92 -6.18
CA ARG A 156 -3.77 -5.16 -7.12
C ARG A 156 -2.39 -5.78 -7.35
N LYS A 157 -2.16 -7.00 -6.83
CA LYS A 157 -0.90 -7.76 -6.97
C LYS A 157 0.31 -7.03 -6.38
N ALA A 158 0.12 -6.37 -5.24
CA ALA A 158 1.24 -5.75 -4.52
C ALA A 158 2.28 -6.82 -4.14
N GLU A 159 3.54 -6.56 -4.45
CA GLU A 159 4.69 -7.39 -4.06
C GLU A 159 5.42 -6.79 -2.84
N ILE A 160 5.22 -5.50 -2.61
CA ILE A 160 5.78 -4.73 -1.49
C ILE A 160 4.62 -4.05 -0.78
N LEU A 161 4.44 -4.37 0.51
CA LEU A 161 3.37 -3.83 1.33
C LEU A 161 3.94 -2.96 2.44
N ILE A 162 3.55 -1.69 2.44
CA ILE A 162 3.88 -0.74 3.50
C ILE A 162 2.69 -0.69 4.46
N LEU A 163 2.93 -0.94 5.74
CA LEU A 163 1.93 -0.82 6.80
C LEU A 163 2.36 0.35 7.70
N ASP A 164 1.56 1.42 7.73
CA ASP A 164 1.83 2.60 8.56
C ASP A 164 0.94 2.55 9.81
N GLU A 165 1.54 2.22 10.95
CA GLU A 165 0.88 2.03 12.27
C GLU A 165 -0.32 1.05 12.17
N PRO A 166 -0.09 -0.22 11.79
CA PRO A 166 -1.15 -1.21 11.56
C PRO A 166 -1.86 -1.66 12.85
#